data_265c19541eb259cd3a5a717bda0f959e
#
_entry.id   265c19541eb259cd3a5a717bda0f959e
#
_cell.length_a   1.000
_cell.length_b   1.000
_cell.length_c   1.000
_cell.angle_alpha   90.00
_cell.angle_beta   90.00
_cell.angle_gamma   90.00
#
_symmetry.space_group_name_H-M   'P 1'
#
loop_
_entity.id
_entity.type
_entity.pdbx_description
1 polymer ?
#
loop_
_entity_poly.entity_id
_entity_poly.type
_entity_poly.pdbx_seq_one_letter_code
_entity_poly.pdbx_strand_id
1 'polypeptide(L)'
;TNRIAWEYLGCSYLLAKEMGKFKAFLLRTGQLPEGQSLPVHFQEAALVLAVEDVSILDTVPVRTEILQRYKQFQKDILKIKNSSDGFAWLYQQYGDTFWFYYYCKKLNG
;
A
#
# COMPACT_ATOMS: atom_id res chain seq x y z
N THR A 1 -0.06 22.15 10.95
CA THR A 1 -0.69 20.84 11.02
C THR A 1 0.28 19.82 11.60
N ASN A 2 -0.18 19.05 12.53
CA ASN A 2 0.66 18.06 13.18
C ASN A 2 0.86 16.85 12.25
N ARG A 3 2.06 16.74 11.70
CA ARG A 3 2.41 15.66 10.77
C ARG A 3 2.30 14.28 11.44
N ILE A 4 2.68 14.20 12.72
CA ILE A 4 2.64 12.92 13.45
C ILE A 4 1.20 12.44 13.60
N ALA A 5 0.28 13.33 13.98
CA ALA A 5 -1.13 12.97 14.11
C ALA A 5 -1.74 12.57 12.77
N TRP A 6 -1.35 13.27 11.69
CA TRP A 6 -1.81 12.96 10.34
C TRP A 6 -1.34 11.56 9.92
N GLU A 7 -0.06 11.27 10.11
CA GLU A 7 0.48 9.96 9.76
C GLU A 7 -0.14 8.85 10.61
N TYR A 8 -0.36 9.12 11.90
CA TYR A 8 -0.98 8.14 12.79
C TYR A 8 -2.39 7.79 12.32
N LEU A 9 -3.16 8.81 11.94
CA LEU A 9 -4.53 8.57 11.45
C LEU A 9 -4.52 7.72 10.18
N GLY A 10 -3.66 8.05 9.21
CA GLY A 10 -3.54 7.25 8.00
C GLY A 10 -3.15 5.81 8.30
N CYS A 11 -2.16 5.62 9.17
CA CYS A 11 -1.75 4.27 9.56
C CYS A 11 -2.87 3.50 10.25
N SER A 12 -3.69 4.16 11.07
CA SER A 12 -4.79 3.48 11.74
C SER A 12 -5.81 2.93 10.74
N TYR A 13 -6.09 3.68 9.68
CA TYR A 13 -6.97 3.18 8.62
C TYR A 13 -6.36 1.98 7.91
N LEU A 14 -5.05 2.03 7.63
CA LEU A 14 -4.37 0.93 6.94
C LEU A 14 -4.34 -0.34 7.79
N LEU A 15 -4.06 -0.21 9.09
CA LEU A 15 -4.03 -1.36 9.98
C LEU A 15 -5.41 -2.01 10.11
N ALA A 16 -6.46 -1.20 10.10
CA ALA A 16 -7.83 -1.70 10.14
C ALA A 16 -8.35 -2.12 8.77
N LYS A 17 -7.54 -1.96 7.73
CA LYS A 17 -7.92 -2.24 6.34
C LYS A 17 -9.16 -1.48 5.89
N GLU A 18 -9.35 -0.28 6.44
CA GLU A 18 -10.46 0.59 6.07
C GLU A 18 -10.05 1.43 4.87
N MET A 19 -10.03 0.79 3.70
CA MET A 19 -9.49 1.39 2.49
C MET A 19 -10.32 2.54 1.96
N GLY A 20 -11.64 2.50 2.12
CA GLY A 20 -12.49 3.63 1.74
C GLY A 20 -12.20 4.88 2.54
N LYS A 21 -12.00 4.71 3.85
CA LYS A 21 -11.63 5.84 4.72
C LYS A 21 -10.24 6.35 4.40
N PHE A 22 -9.30 5.44 4.13
CA PHE A 22 -7.94 5.84 3.77
C PHE A 22 -7.94 6.63 2.44
N LYS A 23 -8.72 6.18 1.46
CA LYS A 23 -8.83 6.89 0.19
C LYS A 23 -9.34 8.33 0.40
N ALA A 24 -10.41 8.49 1.17
CA ALA A 24 -10.95 9.81 1.47
C ALA A 24 -9.92 10.67 2.22
N PHE A 25 -9.19 10.06 3.15
CA PHE A 25 -8.13 10.72 3.89
C PHE A 25 -7.03 11.24 2.95
N LEU A 26 -6.57 10.41 2.02
CA LEU A 26 -5.54 10.81 1.06
C LEU A 26 -6.00 11.96 0.16
N LEU A 27 -7.21 11.87 -0.36
CA LEU A 27 -7.72 12.87 -1.29
C LEU A 27 -7.96 14.21 -0.62
N ARG A 28 -8.32 14.22 0.68
CA ARG A 28 -8.52 15.46 1.42
C ARG A 28 -7.21 16.12 1.83
N THR A 29 -6.20 15.28 2.17
CA THR A 29 -4.98 15.78 2.78
C THR A 29 -3.76 15.56 1.92
N GLY A 30 -3.94 15.08 0.69
CA GLY A 30 -2.89 14.57 -0.15
C GLY A 30 -1.92 15.60 -0.71
N GLN A 31 -2.15 16.88 -0.45
CA GLN A 31 -1.22 17.90 -0.92
C GLN A 31 -0.18 18.14 0.15
N LEU A 32 0.97 17.56 -0.05
CA LEU A 32 2.11 17.77 0.82
C LEU A 32 2.80 19.08 0.46
N PRO A 33 3.43 19.73 1.44
CA PRO A 33 4.31 20.85 1.12
C PRO A 33 5.35 20.44 0.10
N GLU A 34 5.75 21.41 -0.72
CA GLU A 34 6.74 21.17 -1.76
C GLU A 34 8.01 20.53 -1.17
N GLY A 35 8.53 19.51 -1.84
CA GLY A 35 9.73 18.83 -1.42
C GLY A 35 9.50 17.69 -0.44
N GLN A 36 8.27 17.47 0.00
CA GLN A 36 7.96 16.34 0.88
C GLN A 36 7.30 15.22 0.09
N SER A 37 7.58 13.98 0.48
CA SER A 37 6.96 12.81 -0.12
C SER A 37 6.06 12.12 0.90
N LEU A 38 5.09 11.38 0.39
CA LEU A 38 4.24 10.56 1.25
C LEU A 38 5.04 9.43 1.89
N PRO A 39 4.67 9.00 3.09
CA PRO A 39 5.28 7.78 3.66
C PRO A 39 5.17 6.61 2.68
N VAL A 40 6.18 5.74 2.71
CA VAL A 40 6.24 4.62 1.78
C VAL A 40 4.97 3.77 1.84
N HIS A 41 4.49 3.46 3.03
CA HIS A 41 3.30 2.60 3.15
C HIS A 41 2.03 3.28 2.62
N PHE A 42 1.97 4.62 2.64
CA PHE A 42 0.84 5.34 2.03
C PHE A 42 0.89 5.22 0.51
N GLN A 43 2.08 5.29 -0.08
CA GLN A 43 2.25 5.10 -1.52
C GLN A 43 1.89 3.67 -1.93
N GLU A 44 2.31 2.69 -1.12
CA GLU A 44 1.96 1.29 -1.35
C GLU A 44 0.45 1.07 -1.30
N ALA A 45 -0.21 1.69 -0.32
CA ALA A 45 -1.66 1.59 -0.21
C ALA A 45 -2.38 2.28 -1.37
N ALA A 46 -1.82 3.37 -1.87
CA ALA A 46 -2.39 4.03 -3.05
C ALA A 46 -2.39 3.10 -4.26
N LEU A 47 -1.36 2.26 -4.41
CA LEU A 47 -1.32 1.28 -5.49
C LEU A 47 -2.39 0.21 -5.33
N VAL A 48 -2.67 -0.21 -4.09
CA VAL A 48 -3.76 -1.15 -3.83
C VAL A 48 -5.10 -0.53 -4.24
N LEU A 49 -5.31 0.74 -3.89
CA LEU A 49 -6.53 1.45 -4.28
C LEU A 49 -6.63 1.62 -5.80
N ALA A 50 -5.49 1.80 -6.47
CA ALA A 50 -5.46 2.06 -7.91
C ALA A 50 -5.92 0.85 -8.74
N VAL A 51 -5.96 -0.33 -8.17
CA VAL A 51 -6.48 -1.52 -8.87
C VAL A 51 -7.94 -1.30 -9.26
N GLU A 52 -8.72 -0.65 -8.40
CA GLU A 52 -10.13 -0.37 -8.70
C GLU A 52 -10.35 1.03 -9.27
N ASP A 53 -9.48 1.98 -8.91
CA ASP A 53 -9.62 3.37 -9.34
C ASP A 53 -8.23 3.93 -9.64
N VAL A 54 -7.77 3.71 -10.87
CA VAL A 54 -6.45 4.12 -11.30
C VAL A 54 -6.28 5.66 -11.26
N SER A 55 -7.39 6.41 -11.29
CA SER A 55 -7.32 7.86 -11.28
C SER A 55 -6.72 8.43 -9.98
N ILE A 56 -6.67 7.62 -8.92
CA ILE A 56 -6.05 8.09 -7.68
C ILE A 56 -4.57 8.45 -7.90
N LEU A 57 -3.92 7.81 -8.87
CA LEU A 57 -2.52 8.07 -9.18
C LEU A 57 -2.31 9.43 -9.85
N ASP A 58 -3.36 10.06 -10.35
CA ASP A 58 -3.27 11.42 -10.88
C ASP A 58 -3.07 12.44 -9.76
N THR A 59 -3.53 12.12 -8.55
CA THR A 59 -3.47 13.01 -7.40
C THR A 59 -2.36 12.61 -6.43
N VAL A 60 -2.14 11.31 -6.25
CA VAL A 60 -1.22 10.78 -5.25
C VAL A 60 0.08 10.34 -5.92
N PRO A 61 1.20 11.01 -5.60
CA PRO A 61 2.48 10.64 -6.22
C PRO A 61 3.00 9.33 -5.63
N VAL A 62 3.41 8.42 -6.51
CA VAL A 62 4.02 7.15 -6.13
C VAL A 62 5.37 7.03 -6.83
N ARG A 63 6.42 6.73 -6.08
CA ARG A 63 7.75 6.57 -6.65
C ARG A 63 7.79 5.39 -7.61
N THR A 64 8.61 5.54 -8.64
CA THR A 64 8.76 4.52 -9.68
C THR A 64 9.20 3.17 -9.11
N GLU A 65 10.15 3.16 -8.19
CA GLU A 65 10.64 1.91 -7.62
C GLU A 65 9.57 1.19 -6.80
N ILE A 66 8.67 1.95 -6.15
CA ILE A 66 7.55 1.34 -5.41
C ILE A 66 6.57 0.72 -6.40
N LEU A 67 6.26 1.43 -7.47
CA LEU A 67 5.37 0.91 -8.52
C LEU A 67 5.95 -0.36 -9.16
N GLN A 68 7.24 -0.36 -9.47
CA GLN A 68 7.87 -1.53 -10.09
C GLN A 68 7.87 -2.72 -9.16
N ARG A 69 8.11 -2.50 -7.87
CA ARG A 69 8.07 -3.58 -6.88
C ARG A 69 6.66 -4.17 -6.76
N TYR A 70 5.64 -3.33 -6.81
CA TYR A 70 4.25 -3.80 -6.77
C TYR A 70 3.92 -4.65 -8.01
N LYS A 71 4.36 -4.22 -9.18
CA LYS A 71 4.16 -5.00 -10.41
C LYS A 71 4.84 -6.36 -10.32
N GLN A 72 6.04 -6.40 -9.75
CA GLN A 72 6.74 -7.67 -9.56
C GLN A 72 5.99 -8.56 -8.57
N PHE A 73 5.48 -8.00 -7.48
CA PHE A 73 4.67 -8.74 -6.52
C PHE A 73 3.44 -9.36 -7.19
N GLN A 74 2.77 -8.60 -8.04
CA GLN A 74 1.59 -9.11 -8.75
C GLN A 74 1.93 -10.30 -9.64
N LYS A 75 3.09 -10.29 -10.26
CA LYS A 75 3.55 -11.43 -11.06
C LYS A 75 3.91 -12.62 -10.18
N ASP A 76 4.60 -12.36 -9.08
CA ASP A 76 5.08 -13.42 -8.19
C ASP A 76 3.94 -14.13 -7.50
N ILE A 77 2.91 -13.40 -7.07
CA ILE A 77 1.79 -14.02 -6.36
C ILE A 77 1.01 -14.97 -7.27
N LEU A 78 1.00 -14.72 -8.58
CA LEU A 78 0.35 -15.62 -9.52
C LEU A 78 1.12 -16.91 -9.73
N LYS A 79 2.43 -16.90 -9.50
CA LYS A 79 3.29 -18.08 -9.72
C LYS A 79 3.29 -19.05 -8.56
N ILE A 80 3.12 -18.58 -7.34
CA ILE A 80 3.40 -19.42 -6.17
C ILE A 80 2.23 -20.26 -5.70
N LYS A 81 1.03 -20.00 -6.13
CA LYS A 81 -0.17 -20.70 -5.68
C LYS A 81 -0.27 -20.75 -4.15
N ASN A 82 -1.38 -21.23 -3.62
CA ASN A 82 -1.64 -21.20 -2.18
C ASN A 82 -0.92 -22.35 -1.46
N SER A 83 0.39 -22.23 -1.30
CA SER A 83 1.18 -23.18 -0.54
C SER A 83 1.87 -22.49 0.61
N SER A 84 2.20 -23.23 1.67
CA SER A 84 2.91 -22.65 2.81
C SER A 84 4.32 -22.21 2.41
N ASP A 85 4.97 -22.91 1.49
CA ASP A 85 6.28 -22.52 0.99
C ASP A 85 6.20 -21.23 0.19
N GLY A 86 5.14 -21.10 -0.62
CA GLY A 86 4.90 -19.86 -1.36
C GLY A 86 4.66 -18.68 -0.46
N PHE A 87 3.88 -18.86 0.62
CA PHE A 87 3.65 -17.80 1.58
C PHE A 87 4.97 -17.38 2.24
N ALA A 88 5.78 -18.34 2.68
CA ALA A 88 7.06 -18.04 3.33
C ALA A 88 7.98 -17.26 2.39
N TRP A 89 8.01 -17.65 1.12
CA TRP A 89 8.84 -16.96 0.13
C TRP A 89 8.36 -15.52 -0.07
N LEU A 90 7.04 -15.33 -0.22
CA LEU A 90 6.48 -13.97 -0.36
C LEU A 90 6.76 -13.12 0.87
N TYR A 91 6.69 -13.71 2.06
CA TYR A 91 6.99 -12.99 3.29
C TYR A 91 8.42 -12.47 3.27
N GLN A 92 9.37 -13.33 2.86
CA GLN A 92 10.77 -12.92 2.78
C GLN A 92 10.98 -11.79 1.78
N GLN A 93 10.27 -11.81 0.65
CA GLN A 93 10.46 -10.82 -0.40
C GLN A 93 9.69 -9.53 -0.15
N TYR A 94 8.49 -9.63 0.42
CA TYR A 94 7.54 -8.51 0.46
C TYR A 94 6.91 -8.27 1.82
N GLY A 95 7.40 -8.95 2.87
CA GLY A 95 6.79 -8.86 4.19
C GLY A 95 6.81 -7.48 4.82
N ASP A 96 7.65 -6.58 4.30
CA ASP A 96 7.73 -5.20 4.75
C ASP A 96 6.78 -4.26 4.01
N THR A 97 5.96 -4.78 3.07
CA THR A 97 5.08 -3.95 2.27
C THR A 97 3.65 -3.97 2.80
N PHE A 98 2.92 -2.88 2.53
CA PHE A 98 1.50 -2.84 2.88
C PHE A 98 0.70 -3.85 2.07
N TRP A 99 1.03 -4.04 0.76
CA TRP A 99 0.25 -4.97 -0.06
C TRP A 99 0.39 -6.42 0.41
N PHE A 100 1.55 -6.82 0.95
CA PHE A 100 1.66 -8.15 1.55
C PHE A 100 0.70 -8.27 2.73
N TYR A 101 0.70 -7.28 3.63
CA TYR A 101 -0.20 -7.26 4.77
C TYR A 101 -1.66 -7.33 4.32
N TYR A 102 -1.99 -6.55 3.30
CA TYR A 102 -3.37 -6.43 2.85
C TYR A 102 -3.89 -7.70 2.19
N TYR A 103 -3.09 -8.28 1.28
CA TYR A 103 -3.54 -9.43 0.50
C TYR A 103 -3.22 -10.78 1.14
N CYS A 104 -2.07 -10.91 1.79
CA CYS A 104 -1.53 -12.21 2.17
C CYS A 104 -1.80 -12.59 3.61
N LYS A 105 -1.96 -11.63 4.51
CA LYS A 105 -2.28 -11.95 5.90
C LYS A 105 -3.61 -12.69 6.03
N LYS A 106 -4.56 -12.39 5.16
CA LYS A 106 -5.84 -13.09 5.15
C LYS A 106 -5.72 -14.57 4.76
N LEU A 107 -4.75 -14.88 3.89
CA LEU A 107 -4.58 -16.23 3.39
C LEU A 107 -4.04 -17.18 4.44
N ASN A 108 -3.36 -16.65 5.44
CA ASN A 108 -2.67 -17.47 6.44
C ASN A 108 -3.25 -17.32 7.85
N GLY A 109 -4.38 -16.75 7.96
CA GLY A 109 -4.95 -16.60 9.28
C GLY A 109 -6.11 -15.73 9.34
#